data_94c59d1b05a1493c62f3c447e162882d
#
_entry.id   94c59d1b05a1493c62f3c447e162882d
#
_cell.length_a   1.000
_cell.length_b   1.000
_cell.length_c   1.000
_cell.angle_alpha   90.00
_cell.angle_beta   90.00
_cell.angle_gamma   90.00
#
_symmetry.space_group_name_H-M   'P 1'
#
loop_
_entity.id
_entity.type
_entity.pdbx_description
1 polymer ?
#
loop_
_entity_poly.entity_id
_entity_poly.type
_entity_poly.pdbx_seq_one_letter_code
_entity_poly.pdbx_strand_id
1 'polypeptide(L)'
;MSTPTESITASFDENNNAAPAAAPTQHQPDFVLGNSQIEPGQRMVVDIPFGKLYTHTELNIGAHVIHGKRPGPVLLITAALHGDEINGVEICRRLLRLPRLNNLKGTLVVVPIVNTYGFVQQSRYLPDRRDLNRSFPGSEKGSLGSRMAWQFTDRILKKCTHVIDLHTGAIHRSNYPQVRATSKDKVSLRMAESFNAPIIIKAASRDGTMRGTANGLGIPIILYEAGEALRFDEQAINIGVRGIVNVMHSLGMLRTLKRQQKTGSLFSKKSSWIRAEHDGIARYYQGLGQIVTAGDVLAHIYSPYSDFEVAVHAPFSGIIIGRNNLPLVNEGEALFHIAEVSELEEAEKTLDAISDEVDNAMPASLGGDYGVV
;
A
#
# COMPACT_ATOMS: atom_id res chain seq x y z
N MET A 1 -59.97 65.30 28.21
CA MET A 1 -58.87 64.86 29.07
C MET A 1 -57.88 64.03 28.23
N SER A 2 -56.84 64.73 27.83
CA SER A 2 -55.87 64.24 26.85
C SER A 2 -54.66 63.67 27.60
N THR A 3 -54.21 62.51 27.25
CA THR A 3 -52.94 61.98 27.69
C THR A 3 -51.94 62.00 26.50
N PRO A 4 -50.71 62.42 26.75
CA PRO A 4 -49.72 62.56 25.65
C PRO A 4 -48.98 61.26 25.43
N THR A 5 -48.68 61.04 24.14
CA THR A 5 -47.89 59.94 23.59
C THR A 5 -46.43 60.33 23.73
N GLU A 6 -45.61 59.55 24.42
CA GLU A 6 -44.15 59.65 24.42
C GLU A 6 -43.60 58.80 23.27
N SER A 7 -42.83 59.44 22.44
CA SER A 7 -42.04 58.83 21.36
C SER A 7 -40.66 58.43 21.90
N ILE A 8 -40.35 57.11 21.93
CA ILE A 8 -39.03 56.57 22.24
C ILE A 8 -38.26 56.47 20.93
N THR A 9 -37.27 57.32 20.74
CA THR A 9 -36.24 57.19 19.69
C THR A 9 -35.16 56.24 20.18
N ALA A 10 -35.08 55.04 19.56
CA ALA A 10 -33.98 54.13 19.75
C ALA A 10 -32.79 54.56 18.84
N SER A 11 -31.69 54.90 19.47
CA SER A 11 -30.41 55.11 18.81
C SER A 11 -29.78 53.76 18.46
N PHE A 12 -29.58 53.52 17.17
CA PHE A 12 -28.77 52.36 16.74
C PHE A 12 -27.29 52.72 16.88
N ASP A 13 -26.60 52.01 17.78
CA ASP A 13 -25.14 52.00 17.84
C ASP A 13 -24.57 51.13 16.70
N GLU A 14 -24.12 51.81 15.66
CA GLU A 14 -23.22 51.23 14.66
C GLU A 14 -21.81 51.23 15.24
N ASN A 15 -21.31 50.07 15.69
CA ASN A 15 -19.89 49.67 15.62
C ASN A 15 -19.64 48.49 16.57
N ASN A 16 -19.91 47.29 16.08
CA ASN A 16 -19.21 46.11 16.60
C ASN A 16 -19.02 45.07 15.52
N ASN A 17 -18.23 45.41 14.50
CA ASN A 17 -17.76 44.48 13.47
C ASN A 17 -16.37 43.99 13.88
N ALA A 18 -16.28 43.35 15.04
CA ALA A 18 -15.10 42.59 15.42
C ALA A 18 -15.14 41.26 14.66
N ALA A 19 -14.26 41.10 13.68
CA ALA A 19 -14.03 39.83 13.01
C ALA A 19 -13.80 38.75 14.08
N PRO A 20 -14.37 37.52 13.91
CA PRO A 20 -14.16 36.46 14.92
C PRO A 20 -12.66 36.18 15.01
N ALA A 21 -12.15 36.24 16.23
CA ALA A 21 -10.78 35.92 16.56
C ALA A 21 -10.45 34.54 15.97
N ALA A 22 -9.40 34.48 15.15
CA ALA A 22 -8.92 33.24 14.58
C ALA A 22 -8.70 32.23 15.71
N ALA A 23 -9.36 31.08 15.64
CA ALA A 23 -9.16 30.01 16.61
C ALA A 23 -7.65 29.75 16.77
N PRO A 24 -7.15 29.55 18.00
CA PRO A 24 -5.72 29.35 18.23
C PRO A 24 -5.25 28.18 17.37
N THR A 25 -4.27 28.42 16.51
CA THR A 25 -3.63 27.39 15.71
C THR A 25 -3.04 26.39 16.69
N GLN A 26 -3.71 25.21 16.83
CA GLN A 26 -3.18 24.13 17.65
C GLN A 26 -1.77 23.79 17.15
N HIS A 27 -0.79 24.00 18.00
CA HIS A 27 0.60 23.65 17.70
C HIS A 27 0.72 22.11 17.69
N GLN A 28 1.31 21.55 16.67
CA GLN A 28 1.56 20.11 16.62
C GLN A 28 2.65 19.78 17.65
N PRO A 29 2.45 18.78 18.55
CA PRO A 29 3.50 18.37 19.49
C PRO A 29 4.60 17.63 18.74
N ASP A 30 5.81 17.58 19.33
CA ASP A 30 6.92 16.81 18.81
C ASP A 30 6.55 15.33 18.61
N PHE A 31 7.08 14.74 17.54
CA PHE A 31 6.88 13.33 17.25
C PHE A 31 8.11 12.53 17.71
N VAL A 32 7.88 11.49 18.52
CA VAL A 32 8.93 10.63 19.04
C VAL A 32 8.92 9.29 18.34
N LEU A 33 10.04 8.96 17.66
CA LEU A 33 10.25 7.65 17.04
C LEU A 33 11.62 7.09 17.44
N GLY A 34 11.66 5.88 17.97
CA GLY A 34 12.88 5.33 18.57
C GLY A 34 13.39 6.24 19.70
N ASN A 35 14.63 6.69 19.59
CA ASN A 35 15.26 7.61 20.54
C ASN A 35 15.29 9.07 20.01
N SER A 36 14.65 9.34 18.87
CA SER A 36 14.66 10.65 18.24
C SER A 36 13.40 11.43 18.53
N GLN A 37 13.54 12.70 18.86
CA GLN A 37 12.47 13.70 18.98
C GLN A 37 12.51 14.57 17.73
N ILE A 38 11.40 14.69 17.02
CA ILE A 38 11.27 15.38 15.74
C ILE A 38 10.30 16.54 15.93
N GLU A 39 10.79 17.77 15.77
CA GLU A 39 10.01 18.99 15.91
C GLU A 39 9.08 19.21 14.71
N PRO A 40 7.96 19.94 14.87
CA PRO A 40 7.08 20.31 13.78
C PRO A 40 7.80 21.05 12.66
N GLY A 41 7.67 20.53 11.44
CA GLY A 41 8.33 21.06 10.23
C GLY A 41 9.66 20.41 9.91
N GLN A 42 10.17 19.53 10.77
CA GLN A 42 11.41 18.80 10.53
C GLN A 42 11.22 17.56 9.63
N ARG A 43 12.33 17.19 9.01
CA ARG A 43 12.49 15.98 8.22
C ARG A 43 13.76 15.27 8.65
N MET A 44 13.65 14.01 9.04
CA MET A 44 14.77 13.25 9.61
C MET A 44 14.73 11.79 9.15
N VAL A 45 15.91 11.17 9.06
CA VAL A 45 16.05 9.71 9.01
C VAL A 45 16.36 9.25 10.42
N VAL A 46 15.56 8.32 10.92
CA VAL A 46 15.70 7.73 12.25
C VAL A 46 16.14 6.29 12.10
N ASP A 47 17.25 5.95 12.70
CA ASP A 47 17.75 4.58 12.80
C ASP A 47 17.18 3.93 14.06
N ILE A 48 16.45 2.83 13.90
CA ILE A 48 15.87 2.07 14.99
C ILE A 48 16.66 0.75 15.14
N PRO A 49 17.55 0.66 16.14
CA PRO A 49 18.34 -0.54 16.35
C PRO A 49 17.45 -1.73 16.68
N PHE A 50 17.66 -2.86 16.01
CA PHE A 50 16.93 -4.09 16.29
C PHE A 50 17.83 -5.31 16.53
N GLY A 51 19.10 -5.24 16.21
CA GLY A 51 20.04 -6.32 16.41
C GLY A 51 21.47 -5.96 16.04
N LYS A 52 22.36 -6.93 16.15
CA LYS A 52 23.75 -6.87 15.68
C LYS A 52 24.07 -8.13 14.90
N LEU A 53 24.85 -8.00 13.86
CA LEU A 53 25.51 -9.15 13.23
C LEU A 53 26.60 -9.69 14.16
N TYR A 54 26.97 -10.96 13.93
CA TYR A 54 28.13 -11.56 14.65
C TYR A 54 29.46 -10.88 14.33
N THR A 55 29.49 -9.99 13.34
CA THR A 55 30.62 -9.07 13.03
C THR A 55 30.60 -7.78 13.86
N HIS A 56 29.72 -7.67 14.87
CA HIS A 56 29.45 -6.48 15.67
C HIS A 56 28.82 -5.30 14.91
N THR A 57 28.52 -5.44 13.63
CA THR A 57 27.80 -4.42 12.86
C THR A 57 26.38 -4.27 13.38
N GLU A 58 25.97 -3.06 13.72
CA GLU A 58 24.60 -2.79 14.13
C GLU A 58 23.65 -2.91 12.95
N LEU A 59 22.49 -3.49 13.19
CA LEU A 59 21.39 -3.57 12.23
C LEU A 59 20.26 -2.68 12.69
N ASN A 60 19.89 -1.75 11.80
CA ASN A 60 18.86 -0.77 12.03
C ASN A 60 17.73 -0.92 11.04
N ILE A 61 16.52 -0.60 11.47
CA ILE A 61 15.39 -0.30 10.60
C ILE A 61 15.42 1.20 10.38
N GLY A 62 15.75 1.65 9.17
CA GLY A 62 15.77 3.06 8.80
C GLY A 62 14.34 3.56 8.51
N ALA A 63 13.92 4.62 9.19
CA ALA A 63 12.65 5.29 8.99
C ALA A 63 12.84 6.75 8.59
N HIS A 64 12.34 7.15 7.43
CA HIS A 64 12.20 8.56 7.09
C HIS A 64 10.96 9.13 7.77
N VAL A 65 11.13 10.21 8.53
CA VAL A 65 10.02 10.93 9.17
C VAL A 65 9.93 12.32 8.58
N ILE A 66 8.73 12.69 8.11
CA ILE A 66 8.40 14.05 7.72
C ILE A 66 7.29 14.51 8.67
N HIS A 67 7.63 15.41 9.59
CA HIS A 67 6.72 15.90 10.61
C HIS A 67 6.20 17.28 10.22
N GLY A 68 4.92 17.36 9.86
CA GLY A 68 4.30 18.61 9.40
C GLY A 68 4.14 19.62 10.55
N LYS A 69 3.99 20.91 10.21
CA LYS A 69 3.78 21.98 11.19
C LYS A 69 2.36 22.00 11.79
N ARG A 70 1.41 21.33 11.15
CA ARG A 70 -0.01 21.33 11.51
C ARG A 70 -0.46 19.94 11.95
N PRO A 71 -1.33 19.84 12.96
CA PRO A 71 -1.87 18.57 13.43
C PRO A 71 -2.54 17.78 12.31
N GLY A 72 -2.44 16.46 12.39
CA GLY A 72 -3.02 15.53 11.44
C GLY A 72 -2.68 14.08 11.80
N PRO A 73 -3.07 13.12 10.93
CA PRO A 73 -2.79 11.72 11.17
C PRO A 73 -1.30 11.38 11.04
N VAL A 74 -0.91 10.25 11.60
CA VAL A 74 0.40 9.63 11.42
C VAL A 74 0.24 8.47 10.44
N LEU A 75 0.70 8.65 9.19
CA LEU A 75 0.64 7.64 8.15
C LEU A 75 1.97 6.91 8.04
N LEU A 76 1.94 5.58 8.19
CA LEU A 76 3.08 4.70 7.98
C LEU A 76 3.01 4.08 6.58
N ILE A 77 4.12 4.17 5.86
CA ILE A 77 4.35 3.43 4.61
C ILE A 77 5.47 2.43 4.86
N THR A 78 5.23 1.16 4.56
CA THR A 78 6.22 0.08 4.70
C THR A 78 6.48 -0.60 3.38
N ALA A 79 7.71 -1.04 3.18
CA ALA A 79 8.11 -1.86 2.04
C ALA A 79 9.18 -2.87 2.43
N ALA A 80 9.47 -3.81 1.55
CA ALA A 80 10.43 -4.89 1.75
C ALA A 80 10.28 -5.59 3.12
N LEU A 81 9.03 -5.86 3.52
CA LEU A 81 8.72 -6.79 4.62
C LEU A 81 9.17 -8.21 4.26
N HIS A 82 9.09 -8.55 2.97
CA HIS A 82 9.87 -9.60 2.34
C HIS A 82 11.03 -8.92 1.60
N GLY A 83 12.25 -9.36 1.87
CA GLY A 83 13.44 -8.64 1.44
C GLY A 83 13.66 -8.57 -0.08
N ASP A 84 13.03 -9.47 -0.83
CA ASP A 84 13.09 -9.54 -2.28
C ASP A 84 12.00 -8.69 -3.00
N GLU A 85 11.04 -8.11 -2.27
CA GLU A 85 9.94 -7.33 -2.84
C GLU A 85 10.32 -5.85 -2.99
N ILE A 86 11.03 -5.51 -4.07
CA ILE A 86 11.74 -4.22 -4.21
C ILE A 86 10.93 -3.07 -4.83
N ASN A 87 9.79 -3.32 -5.49
CA ASN A 87 8.95 -2.26 -6.05
C ASN A 87 8.54 -1.23 -5.00
N GLY A 88 8.19 -1.70 -3.79
CA GLY A 88 7.83 -0.85 -2.67
C GLY A 88 8.96 0.09 -2.24
N VAL A 89 10.22 -0.35 -2.34
CA VAL A 89 11.40 0.48 -2.01
C VAL A 89 11.51 1.64 -2.99
N GLU A 90 11.30 1.40 -4.28
CA GLU A 90 11.33 2.44 -5.31
C GLU A 90 10.13 3.38 -5.19
N ILE A 91 8.95 2.87 -4.84
CA ILE A 91 7.77 3.69 -4.51
C ILE A 91 8.11 4.65 -3.36
N CYS A 92 8.70 4.15 -2.28
CA CYS A 92 9.13 4.97 -1.14
C CYS A 92 10.13 6.05 -1.56
N ARG A 93 11.14 5.69 -2.38
CA ARG A 93 12.15 6.63 -2.88
C ARG A 93 11.52 7.76 -3.70
N ARG A 94 10.59 7.44 -4.62
CA ARG A 94 9.88 8.44 -5.44
C ARG A 94 8.97 9.31 -4.59
N LEU A 95 8.20 8.71 -3.68
CA LEU A 95 7.32 9.42 -2.75
C LEU A 95 8.10 10.49 -1.98
N LEU A 96 9.24 10.11 -1.37
CA LEU A 96 10.04 11.01 -0.53
C LEU A 96 10.63 12.21 -1.27
N ARG A 97 10.69 12.19 -2.60
CA ARG A 97 11.16 13.28 -3.45
C ARG A 97 10.07 14.27 -3.86
N LEU A 98 8.80 14.01 -3.55
CA LEU A 98 7.71 14.88 -3.95
C LEU A 98 7.75 16.22 -3.18
N PRO A 99 7.85 17.38 -3.88
CA PRO A 99 7.93 18.70 -3.22
C PRO A 99 6.71 19.01 -2.35
N ARG A 100 5.54 18.44 -2.68
CA ARG A 100 4.28 18.65 -1.94
C ARG A 100 4.34 18.16 -0.48
N LEU A 101 5.27 17.27 -0.14
CA LEU A 101 5.48 16.79 1.22
C LEU A 101 6.00 17.87 2.18
N ASN A 102 6.57 18.96 1.66
CA ASN A 102 7.07 20.08 2.49
C ASN A 102 5.93 20.82 3.23
N ASN A 103 4.68 20.67 2.77
CA ASN A 103 3.49 21.31 3.36
C ASN A 103 2.50 20.32 3.97
N LEU A 104 3.00 19.16 4.36
CA LEU A 104 2.25 18.07 4.98
C LEU A 104 1.57 18.51 6.28
N LYS A 105 0.34 18.02 6.52
CA LYS A 105 -0.32 18.01 7.84
C LYS A 105 -0.16 16.63 8.47
N GLY A 106 0.06 16.59 9.77
CA GLY A 106 0.34 15.34 10.48
C GLY A 106 1.76 14.85 10.24
N THR A 107 1.96 13.55 10.27
CA THR A 107 3.30 12.93 10.17
C THR A 107 3.28 11.82 9.12
N LEU A 108 4.27 11.82 8.25
CA LEU A 108 4.54 10.71 7.34
C LEU A 108 5.78 9.96 7.83
N VAL A 109 5.62 8.68 8.12
CA VAL A 109 6.70 7.74 8.46
C VAL A 109 6.85 6.77 7.29
N VAL A 110 8.03 6.68 6.70
CA VAL A 110 8.31 5.78 5.57
C VAL A 110 9.46 4.86 5.96
N VAL A 111 9.18 3.55 5.96
CA VAL A 111 10.17 2.50 6.21
C VAL A 111 10.38 1.72 4.92
N PRO A 112 11.36 2.10 4.09
CA PRO A 112 11.57 1.48 2.78
C PRO A 112 11.98 0.00 2.87
N ILE A 113 12.65 -0.38 3.95
CA ILE A 113 13.17 -1.74 4.13
C ILE A 113 12.87 -2.17 5.57
N VAL A 114 11.83 -3.00 5.73
CA VAL A 114 11.48 -3.57 7.04
C VAL A 114 12.38 -4.77 7.35
N ASN A 115 12.56 -5.67 6.39
CA ASN A 115 13.40 -6.86 6.53
C ASN A 115 14.81 -6.61 5.99
N THR A 116 15.64 -5.94 6.76
CA THR A 116 17.01 -5.64 6.38
C THR A 116 17.84 -6.88 6.07
N TYR A 117 17.68 -7.95 6.82
CA TYR A 117 18.37 -9.23 6.53
C TYR A 117 18.00 -9.81 5.18
N GLY A 118 16.69 -9.94 4.94
CA GLY A 118 16.20 -10.49 3.69
C GLY A 118 16.57 -9.60 2.49
N PHE A 119 16.53 -8.28 2.67
CA PHE A 119 16.88 -7.33 1.60
C PHE A 119 18.33 -7.49 1.13
N VAL A 120 19.30 -7.56 2.07
CA VAL A 120 20.71 -7.77 1.74
C VAL A 120 20.94 -9.13 1.07
N GLN A 121 20.19 -10.15 1.47
CA GLN A 121 20.28 -11.49 0.89
C GLN A 121 19.41 -11.69 -0.35
N GLN A 122 18.65 -10.66 -0.78
CA GLN A 122 17.70 -10.75 -1.89
C GLN A 122 16.72 -11.92 -1.71
N SER A 123 16.26 -12.10 -0.48
CA SER A 123 15.43 -13.22 -0.05
C SER A 123 14.18 -12.75 0.66
N ARG A 124 13.08 -13.46 0.42
CA ARG A 124 11.83 -13.29 1.16
C ARG A 124 12.02 -13.47 2.67
N TYR A 125 12.90 -14.39 3.05
CA TYR A 125 13.01 -14.93 4.40
C TYR A 125 14.10 -14.25 5.23
N LEU A 126 14.00 -14.42 6.53
CA LEU A 126 15.05 -14.11 7.49
C LEU A 126 16.14 -15.20 7.50
N PRO A 127 17.33 -14.95 8.10
CA PRO A 127 18.41 -15.95 8.20
C PRO A 127 17.99 -17.26 8.89
N ASP A 128 17.00 -17.20 9.78
CA ASP A 128 16.42 -18.40 10.44
C ASP A 128 15.34 -19.09 9.57
N ARG A 129 15.25 -18.75 8.28
CA ARG A 129 14.31 -19.26 7.27
C ARG A 129 12.84 -18.98 7.56
N ARG A 130 12.54 -18.08 8.49
CA ARG A 130 11.17 -17.67 8.81
C ARG A 130 10.70 -16.54 7.92
N ASP A 131 9.42 -16.58 7.59
CA ASP A 131 8.72 -15.45 6.98
C ASP A 131 8.40 -14.41 8.07
N LEU A 132 8.96 -13.20 7.96
CA LEU A 132 8.70 -12.13 8.93
C LEU A 132 7.20 -11.83 9.02
N ASN A 133 6.47 -11.88 7.89
CA ASN A 133 5.02 -11.66 7.84
C ASN A 133 4.20 -12.88 8.30
N ARG A 134 4.81 -13.77 9.10
CA ARG A 134 4.17 -14.84 9.90
C ARG A 134 4.58 -14.78 11.36
N SER A 135 5.30 -13.72 11.74
CA SER A 135 5.90 -13.60 13.07
C SER A 135 5.28 -12.48 13.92
N PHE A 136 4.35 -11.69 13.37
CA PHE A 136 3.67 -10.59 14.06
C PHE A 136 2.57 -11.08 15.04
N PRO A 137 2.33 -10.36 16.15
CA PRO A 137 2.98 -9.14 16.64
C PRO A 137 4.39 -9.37 17.18
N GLY A 138 4.81 -10.61 17.30
CA GLY A 138 6.10 -11.00 17.83
C GLY A 138 6.17 -11.06 19.36
N SER A 139 7.38 -11.30 19.85
CA SER A 139 7.70 -11.38 21.28
C SER A 139 9.14 -10.95 21.51
N GLU A 140 9.38 -10.23 22.61
CA GLU A 140 10.71 -9.72 22.96
C GLU A 140 11.77 -10.83 23.11
N LYS A 141 11.36 -12.00 23.60
CA LYS A 141 12.24 -13.15 23.87
C LYS A 141 12.07 -14.30 22.87
N GLY A 142 11.41 -14.06 21.75
CA GLY A 142 11.13 -15.07 20.74
C GLY A 142 12.30 -15.35 19.79
N SER A 143 12.00 -16.06 18.67
CA SER A 143 12.94 -16.26 17.57
C SER A 143 13.37 -14.92 16.95
N LEU A 144 14.37 -14.94 16.05
CA LEU A 144 14.83 -13.73 15.35
C LEU A 144 13.64 -12.97 14.70
N GLY A 145 12.81 -13.69 13.93
CA GLY A 145 11.62 -13.09 13.29
C GLY A 145 10.62 -12.55 14.30
N SER A 146 10.36 -13.28 15.39
CA SER A 146 9.46 -12.82 16.44
C SER A 146 9.97 -11.57 17.18
N ARG A 147 11.25 -11.49 17.46
CA ARG A 147 11.87 -10.32 18.10
C ARG A 147 11.84 -9.10 17.18
N MET A 148 12.12 -9.31 15.90
CA MET A 148 12.08 -8.23 14.90
C MET A 148 10.64 -7.71 14.72
N ALA A 149 9.65 -8.59 14.60
CA ALA A 149 8.25 -8.23 14.52
C ALA A 149 7.77 -7.48 15.78
N TRP A 150 8.21 -7.90 16.96
CA TRP A 150 7.87 -7.24 18.22
C TRP A 150 8.43 -5.81 18.26
N GLN A 151 9.72 -5.64 17.94
CA GLN A 151 10.34 -4.31 17.94
C GLN A 151 9.69 -3.37 16.93
N PHE A 152 9.39 -3.88 15.73
CA PHE A 152 8.67 -3.10 14.72
C PHE A 152 7.28 -2.70 15.23
N THR A 153 6.54 -3.65 15.80
CA THR A 153 5.19 -3.42 16.34
C THR A 153 5.23 -2.38 17.46
N ASP A 154 6.14 -2.51 18.41
CA ASP A 154 6.20 -1.67 19.59
C ASP A 154 6.75 -0.26 19.30
N ARG A 155 7.85 -0.18 18.53
CA ARG A 155 8.58 1.07 18.32
C ARG A 155 8.05 1.90 17.15
N ILE A 156 7.40 1.27 16.14
CA ILE A 156 6.94 1.95 14.93
C ILE A 156 5.43 1.86 14.78
N LEU A 157 4.88 0.65 14.65
CA LEU A 157 3.47 0.46 14.28
C LEU A 157 2.51 1.13 15.26
N LYS A 158 2.72 0.94 16.56
CA LYS A 158 1.88 1.55 17.63
C LYS A 158 1.92 3.08 17.68
N LYS A 159 2.89 3.72 17.00
CA LYS A 159 2.99 5.18 16.90
C LYS A 159 2.17 5.76 15.76
N CYS A 160 1.62 4.92 14.91
CA CYS A 160 0.96 5.31 13.68
C CYS A 160 -0.56 5.16 13.78
N THR A 161 -1.30 5.99 13.05
CA THR A 161 -2.76 5.98 13.00
C THR A 161 -3.31 5.28 11.77
N HIS A 162 -2.52 5.17 10.70
CA HIS A 162 -2.88 4.54 9.42
C HIS A 162 -1.65 3.89 8.81
N VAL A 163 -1.85 2.82 8.04
CA VAL A 163 -0.74 2.08 7.40
C VAL A 163 -1.05 1.75 5.95
N ILE A 164 -0.04 1.86 5.09
CA ILE A 164 -0.02 1.28 3.75
C ILE A 164 1.21 0.37 3.68
N ASP A 165 0.98 -0.92 3.44
CA ASP A 165 2.02 -1.93 3.32
C ASP A 165 2.21 -2.32 1.86
N LEU A 166 3.44 -2.18 1.34
CA LEU A 166 3.76 -2.35 -0.08
C LEU A 166 4.43 -3.70 -0.31
N HIS A 167 3.82 -4.51 -1.17
CA HIS A 167 4.26 -5.85 -1.54
C HIS A 167 4.30 -6.07 -3.05
N THR A 168 4.92 -7.18 -3.44
CA THR A 168 4.85 -7.74 -4.80
C THR A 168 4.39 -9.20 -4.75
N GLY A 169 4.19 -9.82 -5.89
CA GLY A 169 4.22 -11.27 -6.00
C GLY A 169 5.57 -11.82 -5.53
N ALA A 170 5.60 -13.07 -5.10
CA ALA A 170 6.84 -13.76 -4.77
C ALA A 170 7.71 -13.94 -6.03
N ILE A 171 8.95 -14.40 -5.85
CA ILE A 171 9.83 -14.76 -6.99
C ILE A 171 9.11 -15.73 -7.95
N HIS A 172 9.21 -15.47 -9.23
CA HIS A 172 8.54 -16.17 -10.33
C HIS A 172 7.00 -16.06 -10.33
N ARG A 173 6.44 -15.11 -9.58
CA ARG A 173 4.99 -14.82 -9.56
C ARG A 173 4.76 -13.33 -9.67
N SER A 174 3.98 -12.93 -10.65
CA SER A 174 3.60 -11.53 -10.83
C SER A 174 2.18 -11.28 -10.36
N ASN A 175 1.96 -10.13 -9.72
CA ASN A 175 0.65 -9.63 -9.33
C ASN A 175 0.25 -8.43 -10.19
N TYR A 176 -0.98 -8.44 -10.68
CA TYR A 176 -1.64 -7.24 -11.21
C TYR A 176 -1.86 -6.23 -10.07
N PRO A 177 -1.71 -4.92 -10.31
CA PRO A 177 -1.86 -3.93 -9.25
C PRO A 177 -3.20 -4.02 -8.54
N GLN A 178 -3.17 -4.35 -7.25
CA GLN A 178 -4.34 -4.60 -6.42
C GLN A 178 -4.15 -4.09 -4.99
N VAL A 179 -5.24 -3.69 -4.35
CA VAL A 179 -5.27 -3.35 -2.93
C VAL A 179 -6.08 -4.39 -2.18
N ARG A 180 -5.53 -4.89 -1.06
CA ARG A 180 -6.25 -5.76 -0.14
C ARG A 180 -6.64 -4.98 1.11
N ALA A 181 -7.94 -4.99 1.43
CA ALA A 181 -8.49 -4.34 2.60
C ALA A 181 -9.43 -5.27 3.36
N THR A 182 -9.56 -5.08 4.67
CA THR A 182 -10.51 -5.85 5.46
C THR A 182 -11.92 -5.25 5.34
N SER A 183 -12.93 -6.10 5.08
CA SER A 183 -14.31 -5.66 4.89
C SER A 183 -14.96 -5.10 6.17
N LYS A 184 -14.42 -5.44 7.34
CA LYS A 184 -14.94 -5.02 8.64
C LYS A 184 -14.51 -3.61 9.06
N ASP A 185 -13.47 -3.07 8.43
CA ASP A 185 -12.94 -1.74 8.73
C ASP A 185 -13.30 -0.73 7.63
N LYS A 186 -14.24 0.15 7.93
CA LYS A 186 -14.69 1.21 7.01
C LYS A 186 -13.60 2.21 6.66
N VAL A 187 -12.62 2.43 7.54
CA VAL A 187 -11.51 3.36 7.27
C VAL A 187 -10.55 2.74 6.27
N SER A 188 -10.15 1.48 6.47
CA SER A 188 -9.34 0.73 5.49
C SER A 188 -10.02 0.65 4.12
N LEU A 189 -11.35 0.44 4.07
CA LEU A 189 -12.07 0.44 2.78
C LEU A 189 -12.00 1.81 2.09
N ARG A 190 -12.23 2.92 2.83
CA ARG A 190 -12.09 4.28 2.27
C ARG A 190 -10.66 4.57 1.80
N MET A 191 -9.65 4.08 2.55
CA MET A 191 -8.25 4.18 2.12
C MET A 191 -8.02 3.42 0.81
N ALA A 192 -8.54 2.19 0.68
CA ALA A 192 -8.43 1.37 -0.53
C ALA A 192 -9.12 2.04 -1.74
N GLU A 193 -10.33 2.55 -1.58
CA GLU A 193 -11.05 3.31 -2.60
C GLU A 193 -10.29 4.60 -3.00
N SER A 194 -9.73 5.28 -2.00
CA SER A 194 -8.93 6.48 -2.26
C SER A 194 -7.62 6.18 -2.97
N PHE A 195 -6.99 5.04 -2.68
CA PHE A 195 -5.76 4.60 -3.35
C PHE A 195 -5.97 4.48 -4.87
N ASN A 196 -7.13 4.01 -5.29
CA ASN A 196 -7.54 3.91 -6.69
C ASN A 196 -6.63 2.99 -7.52
N ALA A 197 -6.31 1.80 -6.98
CA ALA A 197 -5.72 0.71 -7.76
C ALA A 197 -6.78 0.07 -8.67
N PRO A 198 -6.41 -0.62 -9.76
CA PRO A 198 -7.35 -1.28 -10.66
C PRO A 198 -8.38 -2.16 -9.96
N ILE A 199 -7.95 -2.92 -8.94
CA ILE A 199 -8.85 -3.81 -8.22
C ILE A 199 -8.63 -3.75 -6.70
N ILE A 200 -9.74 -3.80 -5.96
CA ILE A 200 -9.78 -3.92 -4.50
C ILE A 200 -10.32 -5.29 -4.13
N ILE A 201 -9.51 -6.05 -3.39
CA ILE A 201 -9.89 -7.37 -2.88
C ILE A 201 -10.27 -7.24 -1.40
N LYS A 202 -11.53 -7.54 -1.10
CA LYS A 202 -12.01 -7.61 0.27
C LYS A 202 -11.56 -8.93 0.91
N ALA A 203 -10.46 -8.88 1.66
CA ALA A 203 -9.85 -10.07 2.26
C ALA A 203 -9.75 -9.94 3.78
N ALA A 204 -10.09 -11.01 4.49
CA ALA A 204 -9.82 -11.09 5.92
C ALA A 204 -8.32 -11.00 6.21
N SER A 205 -7.96 -10.40 7.33
CA SER A 205 -6.60 -10.45 7.84
C SER A 205 -6.28 -11.84 8.37
N ARG A 206 -5.02 -12.24 8.25
CA ARG A 206 -4.51 -13.50 8.83
C ARG A 206 -3.72 -13.21 10.09
N ASP A 207 -3.84 -14.08 11.08
CA ASP A 207 -3.00 -14.04 12.27
C ASP A 207 -1.52 -14.24 11.89
N GLY A 208 -0.64 -13.68 12.69
CA GLY A 208 0.80 -13.72 12.44
C GLY A 208 1.28 -12.70 11.41
N THR A 209 0.41 -11.94 10.75
CA THR A 209 0.78 -10.91 9.77
C THR A 209 0.77 -9.51 10.37
N MET A 210 1.54 -8.59 9.77
CA MET A 210 1.51 -7.17 10.15
C MET A 210 0.10 -6.61 10.00
N ARG A 211 -0.62 -6.96 8.92
CA ARG A 211 -2.01 -6.53 8.71
C ARG A 211 -2.96 -7.06 9.79
N GLY A 212 -2.80 -8.33 10.21
CA GLY A 212 -3.57 -8.90 11.31
C GLY A 212 -3.33 -8.17 12.62
N THR A 213 -2.07 -7.86 12.91
CA THR A 213 -1.66 -7.13 14.10
C THR A 213 -2.18 -5.69 14.11
N ALA A 214 -2.03 -4.95 13.00
CA ALA A 214 -2.56 -3.59 12.88
C ALA A 214 -4.09 -3.55 13.11
N ASN A 215 -4.84 -4.46 12.47
CA ASN A 215 -6.28 -4.59 12.69
C ASN A 215 -6.63 -4.92 14.15
N GLY A 216 -5.87 -5.82 14.80
CA GLY A 216 -6.04 -6.15 16.22
C GLY A 216 -5.77 -4.97 17.15
N LEU A 217 -4.92 -4.04 16.75
CA LEU A 217 -4.62 -2.78 17.46
C LEU A 217 -5.61 -1.65 17.10
N GLY A 218 -6.58 -1.88 16.20
CA GLY A 218 -7.51 -0.86 15.73
C GLY A 218 -6.86 0.16 14.78
N ILE A 219 -5.73 -0.17 14.18
CA ILE A 219 -5.02 0.68 13.22
C ILE A 219 -5.45 0.30 11.80
N PRO A 220 -6.15 1.18 11.05
CA PRO A 220 -6.52 0.96 9.67
C PRO A 220 -5.31 0.72 8.79
N ILE A 221 -5.36 -0.36 8.00
CA ILE A 221 -4.27 -0.79 7.12
C ILE A 221 -4.80 -1.29 5.80
N ILE A 222 -4.15 -0.88 4.72
CA ILE A 222 -4.29 -1.48 3.39
C ILE A 222 -2.96 -2.08 2.96
N LEU A 223 -3.05 -3.11 2.14
CA LEU A 223 -1.89 -3.76 1.55
C LEU A 223 -1.99 -3.61 0.03
N TYR A 224 -0.95 -3.03 -0.58
CA TYR A 224 -0.82 -2.89 -2.03
C TYR A 224 0.11 -3.98 -2.55
N GLU A 225 -0.36 -4.75 -3.54
CA GLU A 225 0.39 -5.82 -4.19
C GLU A 225 0.50 -5.53 -5.69
N ALA A 226 1.72 -5.48 -6.25
CA ALA A 226 1.92 -5.27 -7.68
C ALA A 226 3.31 -5.69 -8.14
N GLY A 227 3.40 -6.32 -9.32
CA GLY A 227 4.64 -6.79 -9.93
C GLY A 227 5.19 -8.08 -9.31
N GLU A 228 6.47 -8.33 -9.49
CA GLU A 228 7.21 -9.53 -9.10
C GLU A 228 8.40 -9.17 -8.19
N ALA A 229 8.78 -10.07 -7.31
CA ALA A 229 10.00 -9.96 -6.51
C ALA A 229 11.25 -9.81 -7.42
N LEU A 230 12.23 -9.05 -6.96
CA LEU A 230 13.51 -8.75 -7.63
C LEU A 230 13.37 -8.13 -9.03
N ARG A 231 12.23 -7.52 -9.33
CA ARG A 231 11.96 -6.79 -10.58
C ARG A 231 11.38 -5.42 -10.29
N PHE A 232 11.79 -4.40 -11.05
CA PHE A 232 11.06 -3.14 -11.11
C PHE A 232 10.01 -3.21 -12.20
N ASP A 233 8.79 -2.84 -11.82
CA ASP A 233 7.64 -2.69 -12.70
C ASP A 233 7.19 -1.23 -12.64
N GLU A 234 7.43 -0.50 -13.72
CA GLU A 234 7.16 0.94 -13.77
C GLU A 234 5.67 1.27 -13.59
N GLN A 235 4.78 0.48 -14.16
CA GLN A 235 3.35 0.67 -14.01
C GLN A 235 2.92 0.46 -12.54
N ALA A 236 3.38 -0.63 -11.94
CA ALA A 236 3.14 -0.92 -10.53
C ALA A 236 3.67 0.19 -9.61
N ILE A 237 4.90 0.69 -9.88
CA ILE A 237 5.53 1.76 -9.10
C ILE A 237 4.74 3.06 -9.22
N ASN A 238 4.33 3.46 -10.43
CA ASN A 238 3.59 4.70 -10.67
C ASN A 238 2.20 4.66 -10.02
N ILE A 239 1.46 3.54 -10.13
CA ILE A 239 0.18 3.34 -9.45
C ILE A 239 0.38 3.43 -7.92
N GLY A 240 1.44 2.82 -7.39
CA GLY A 240 1.76 2.86 -5.97
C GLY A 240 2.00 4.28 -5.43
N VAL A 241 2.85 5.06 -6.10
CA VAL A 241 3.14 6.46 -5.72
C VAL A 241 1.86 7.31 -5.78
N ARG A 242 1.10 7.22 -6.88
CA ARG A 242 -0.17 7.93 -7.06
C ARG A 242 -1.18 7.52 -5.97
N GLY A 243 -1.30 6.23 -5.71
CA GLY A 243 -2.23 5.68 -4.72
C GLY A 243 -1.94 6.20 -3.31
N ILE A 244 -0.68 6.22 -2.88
CA ILE A 244 -0.29 6.80 -1.59
C ILE A 244 -0.66 8.27 -1.50
N VAL A 245 -0.35 9.06 -2.55
CA VAL A 245 -0.71 10.49 -2.60
C VAL A 245 -2.21 10.70 -2.51
N ASN A 246 -3.01 9.88 -3.19
CA ASN A 246 -4.46 9.92 -3.12
C ASN A 246 -4.98 9.63 -1.70
N VAL A 247 -4.43 8.64 -1.01
CA VAL A 247 -4.75 8.36 0.40
C VAL A 247 -4.37 9.54 1.29
N MET A 248 -3.19 10.14 1.10
CA MET A 248 -2.78 11.33 1.87
C MET A 248 -3.74 12.51 1.66
N HIS A 249 -4.28 12.72 0.45
CA HIS A 249 -5.33 13.71 0.19
C HIS A 249 -6.62 13.36 0.93
N SER A 250 -7.06 12.11 0.87
CA SER A 250 -8.27 11.61 1.55
C SER A 250 -8.18 11.74 3.07
N LEU A 251 -7.01 11.56 3.64
CA LEU A 251 -6.72 11.73 5.07
C LEU A 251 -6.52 13.21 5.48
N GLY A 252 -6.61 14.15 4.54
CA GLY A 252 -6.41 15.57 4.79
C GLY A 252 -4.96 15.98 5.08
N MET A 253 -3.99 15.08 4.81
CA MET A 253 -2.56 15.34 5.01
C MET A 253 -1.99 16.29 3.96
N LEU A 254 -2.50 16.23 2.73
CA LEU A 254 -2.13 17.11 1.63
C LEU A 254 -3.32 17.98 1.23
N ARG A 255 -3.05 19.20 0.72
CA ARG A 255 -4.08 20.08 0.18
C ARG A 255 -4.72 19.42 -1.05
N THR A 256 -6.04 19.30 -1.05
CA THR A 256 -6.78 18.78 -2.20
C THR A 256 -6.57 19.69 -3.42
N LEU A 257 -5.98 19.15 -4.47
CA LEU A 257 -6.02 19.77 -5.80
C LEU A 257 -7.43 19.56 -6.37
N LYS A 258 -7.85 20.39 -7.34
CA LYS A 258 -9.14 20.26 -8.01
C LYS A 258 -9.45 18.78 -8.29
N ARG A 259 -10.68 18.36 -7.97
CA ARG A 259 -11.17 16.99 -8.10
C ARG A 259 -10.89 16.45 -9.51
N GLN A 260 -9.86 15.61 -9.65
CA GLN A 260 -9.74 14.76 -10.83
C GLN A 260 -10.87 13.72 -10.75
N GLN A 261 -11.55 13.50 -11.85
CA GLN A 261 -12.54 12.43 -11.97
C GLN A 261 -11.77 11.12 -11.74
N LYS A 262 -12.03 10.45 -10.65
CA LYS A 262 -11.38 9.17 -10.36
C LYS A 262 -12.13 8.10 -11.13
N THR A 263 -11.44 7.36 -11.94
CA THR A 263 -11.91 6.07 -12.44
C THR A 263 -12.06 5.16 -11.23
N GLY A 264 -13.23 4.56 -11.03
CA GLY A 264 -13.47 3.70 -9.86
C GLY A 264 -12.61 2.44 -9.91
N SER A 265 -12.24 1.90 -8.75
CA SER A 265 -11.63 0.56 -8.66
C SER A 265 -12.70 -0.51 -8.76
N LEU A 266 -12.37 -1.64 -9.37
CA LEU A 266 -13.21 -2.84 -9.32
C LEU A 266 -13.16 -3.48 -7.93
N PHE A 267 -14.28 -4.05 -7.49
CA PHE A 267 -14.36 -4.72 -6.20
C PHE A 267 -14.57 -6.22 -6.38
N SER A 268 -13.71 -7.01 -5.74
CA SER A 268 -13.90 -8.45 -5.65
C SER A 268 -14.01 -8.92 -4.19
N LYS A 269 -14.97 -9.79 -3.94
CA LYS A 269 -15.19 -10.44 -2.63
C LYS A 269 -14.55 -11.81 -2.55
N LYS A 270 -14.25 -12.42 -3.71
CA LYS A 270 -13.70 -13.75 -3.84
C LYS A 270 -12.57 -13.76 -4.84
N SER A 271 -11.51 -14.47 -4.52
CA SER A 271 -10.45 -14.80 -5.46
C SER A 271 -9.91 -16.19 -5.17
N SER A 272 -9.51 -16.89 -6.20
CA SER A 272 -9.01 -18.25 -6.07
C SER A 272 -7.79 -18.49 -6.94
N TRP A 273 -6.87 -19.33 -6.45
CA TRP A 273 -5.77 -19.84 -7.22
C TRP A 273 -6.22 -21.06 -8.04
N ILE A 274 -6.02 -20.99 -9.34
CA ILE A 274 -6.17 -22.10 -10.27
C ILE A 274 -4.85 -22.87 -10.25
N ARG A 275 -4.93 -24.18 -10.06
CA ARG A 275 -3.76 -25.02 -9.86
C ARG A 275 -3.59 -26.01 -11.03
N ALA A 276 -2.35 -26.42 -11.25
CA ALA A 276 -2.03 -27.49 -12.17
C ALA A 276 -2.65 -28.80 -11.68
N GLU A 277 -3.35 -29.50 -12.56
CA GLU A 277 -3.89 -30.85 -12.28
C GLU A 277 -2.87 -31.95 -12.60
N HIS A 278 -1.80 -31.58 -13.33
CA HIS A 278 -0.73 -32.48 -13.75
C HIS A 278 0.62 -31.78 -13.74
N ASP A 279 1.69 -32.57 -13.60
CA ASP A 279 3.06 -32.12 -13.82
C ASP A 279 3.30 -31.90 -15.33
N GLY A 280 4.18 -30.98 -15.68
CA GLY A 280 4.57 -30.79 -17.08
C GLY A 280 5.13 -29.42 -17.40
N ILE A 281 5.08 -29.08 -18.69
CA ILE A 281 5.45 -27.78 -19.21
C ILE A 281 4.18 -27.00 -19.50
N ALA A 282 3.96 -25.89 -18.78
CA ALA A 282 2.81 -25.03 -18.95
C ALA A 282 3.09 -23.95 -20.03
N ARG A 283 2.21 -23.84 -21.00
CA ARG A 283 2.17 -22.75 -21.97
C ARG A 283 0.99 -21.85 -21.64
N TYR A 284 1.29 -20.66 -21.12
CA TYR A 284 0.30 -19.67 -20.69
C TYR A 284 -0.21 -18.84 -21.87
N TYR A 285 -1.53 -18.66 -21.97
CA TYR A 285 -2.17 -17.85 -23.02
C TYR A 285 -2.72 -16.55 -22.48
N GLN A 286 -3.03 -16.50 -21.17
CA GLN A 286 -3.66 -15.35 -20.54
C GLN A 286 -2.64 -14.56 -19.70
N GLY A 287 -2.77 -13.23 -19.73
CA GLY A 287 -1.92 -12.27 -19.01
C GLY A 287 -2.57 -11.70 -17.77
N LEU A 288 -1.77 -10.94 -16.99
CA LEU A 288 -2.27 -10.16 -15.86
C LEU A 288 -3.23 -9.06 -16.35
N GLY A 289 -4.28 -8.80 -15.58
CA GLY A 289 -5.30 -7.80 -15.89
C GLY A 289 -6.32 -8.25 -16.94
N GLN A 290 -6.11 -9.37 -17.62
CA GLN A 290 -7.08 -9.88 -18.58
C GLN A 290 -8.33 -10.40 -17.89
N ILE A 291 -9.47 -10.10 -18.52
CA ILE A 291 -10.77 -10.64 -18.16
C ILE A 291 -10.93 -12.00 -18.81
N VAL A 292 -11.41 -12.95 -18.06
CA VAL A 292 -11.70 -14.32 -18.52
C VAL A 292 -13.13 -14.71 -18.16
N THR A 293 -13.74 -15.52 -19.02
CA THR A 293 -15.06 -16.12 -18.81
C THR A 293 -14.90 -17.57 -18.34
N ALA A 294 -15.83 -18.07 -17.57
CA ALA A 294 -15.84 -19.48 -17.16
C ALA A 294 -15.75 -20.39 -18.38
N GLY A 295 -14.80 -21.33 -18.38
CA GLY A 295 -14.51 -22.23 -19.50
C GLY A 295 -13.39 -21.77 -20.43
N ASP A 296 -12.93 -20.51 -20.36
CA ASP A 296 -11.80 -20.03 -21.17
C ASP A 296 -10.53 -20.82 -20.87
N VAL A 297 -9.75 -21.10 -21.91
CA VAL A 297 -8.45 -21.77 -21.80
C VAL A 297 -7.42 -20.76 -21.29
N LEU A 298 -6.82 -21.05 -20.14
CA LEU A 298 -5.79 -20.24 -19.49
C LEU A 298 -4.38 -20.66 -19.91
N ALA A 299 -4.16 -21.96 -19.99
CA ALA A 299 -2.88 -22.58 -20.34
C ALA A 299 -3.10 -24.00 -20.88
N HIS A 300 -2.09 -24.54 -21.52
CA HIS A 300 -1.96 -25.98 -21.71
C HIS A 300 -0.76 -26.50 -20.92
N ILE A 301 -0.87 -27.70 -20.37
CA ILE A 301 0.22 -28.44 -19.75
C ILE A 301 0.48 -29.68 -20.60
N TYR A 302 1.71 -29.87 -20.99
CA TYR A 302 2.11 -30.98 -21.85
C TYR A 302 3.37 -31.69 -21.35
N SER A 303 3.53 -32.95 -21.75
CA SER A 303 4.73 -33.74 -21.49
C SER A 303 5.67 -33.70 -22.73
N PRO A 304 6.97 -33.47 -22.55
CA PRO A 304 7.92 -33.56 -23.67
C PRO A 304 8.23 -35.01 -24.10
N TYR A 305 7.71 -36.00 -23.37
CA TYR A 305 8.01 -37.43 -23.60
C TYR A 305 6.81 -38.24 -24.10
N SER A 306 5.65 -37.63 -24.31
CA SER A 306 4.45 -38.30 -24.79
C SER A 306 3.51 -37.29 -25.44
N ASP A 307 2.45 -37.80 -26.11
CA ASP A 307 1.39 -36.98 -26.70
C ASP A 307 0.40 -36.41 -25.66
N PHE A 308 0.77 -36.43 -24.38
CA PHE A 308 -0.05 -35.90 -23.32
C PHE A 308 -0.10 -34.38 -23.38
N GLU A 309 -1.29 -33.81 -23.50
CA GLU A 309 -1.58 -32.39 -23.41
C GLU A 309 -2.95 -32.20 -22.77
N VAL A 310 -3.05 -31.31 -21.79
CA VAL A 310 -4.29 -30.97 -21.09
C VAL A 310 -4.46 -29.46 -20.97
N ALA A 311 -5.69 -28.99 -21.22
CA ALA A 311 -6.06 -27.61 -21.07
C ALA A 311 -6.39 -27.26 -19.59
N VAL A 312 -5.92 -26.13 -19.13
CA VAL A 312 -6.29 -25.54 -17.85
C VAL A 312 -7.35 -24.46 -18.12
N HIS A 313 -8.55 -24.63 -17.57
CA HIS A 313 -9.67 -23.74 -17.80
C HIS A 313 -9.95 -22.81 -16.62
N ALA A 314 -10.53 -21.63 -16.91
CA ALA A 314 -11.07 -20.73 -15.90
C ALA A 314 -12.36 -21.38 -15.29
N PRO A 315 -12.40 -21.64 -13.98
CA PRO A 315 -13.58 -22.25 -13.35
C PRO A 315 -14.74 -21.26 -13.15
N PHE A 316 -14.46 -19.98 -13.24
CA PHE A 316 -15.43 -18.88 -13.10
C PHE A 316 -14.92 -17.64 -13.84
N SER A 317 -15.83 -16.71 -14.15
CA SER A 317 -15.50 -15.45 -14.81
C SER A 317 -14.87 -14.45 -13.84
N GLY A 318 -13.88 -13.69 -14.32
CA GLY A 318 -13.18 -12.72 -13.49
C GLY A 318 -11.96 -12.12 -14.14
N ILE A 319 -11.08 -11.52 -13.33
CA ILE A 319 -9.84 -10.86 -13.75
C ILE A 319 -8.65 -11.64 -13.22
N ILE A 320 -7.63 -11.85 -14.06
CA ILE A 320 -6.37 -12.47 -13.66
C ILE A 320 -5.55 -11.44 -12.87
N ILE A 321 -5.42 -11.67 -11.56
CA ILE A 321 -4.73 -10.80 -10.62
C ILE A 321 -3.38 -11.33 -10.16
N GLY A 322 -3.03 -12.53 -10.56
CA GLY A 322 -1.73 -13.14 -10.29
C GLY A 322 -1.44 -14.28 -11.25
N ARG A 323 -0.18 -14.49 -11.58
CA ARG A 323 0.27 -15.53 -12.50
C ARG A 323 1.62 -16.08 -12.08
N ASN A 324 1.80 -17.40 -12.23
CA ASN A 324 3.12 -18.04 -12.23
C ASN A 324 3.85 -17.71 -13.55
N ASN A 325 5.13 -17.39 -13.48
CA ASN A 325 5.95 -17.04 -14.66
C ASN A 325 6.85 -18.18 -15.12
N LEU A 326 6.97 -19.25 -14.33
CA LEU A 326 7.74 -20.42 -14.71
C LEU A 326 6.91 -21.39 -15.56
N PRO A 327 7.46 -21.90 -16.68
CA PRO A 327 6.77 -22.89 -17.49
C PRO A 327 6.81 -24.30 -16.88
N LEU A 328 7.79 -24.63 -16.05
CA LEU A 328 7.89 -25.95 -15.42
C LEU A 328 6.99 -25.96 -14.19
N VAL A 329 6.01 -26.85 -14.18
CA VAL A 329 4.99 -26.90 -13.14
C VAL A 329 4.82 -28.30 -12.58
N ASN A 330 4.56 -28.38 -11.28
CA ASN A 330 4.21 -29.62 -10.61
C ASN A 330 2.70 -29.67 -10.38
N GLU A 331 2.13 -30.86 -10.27
CA GLU A 331 0.74 -31.05 -9.83
C GLU A 331 0.48 -30.31 -8.51
N GLY A 332 -0.67 -29.62 -8.42
CA GLY A 332 -1.04 -28.79 -7.27
C GLY A 332 -0.40 -27.39 -7.24
N GLU A 333 0.54 -27.09 -8.12
CA GLU A 333 1.17 -25.76 -8.16
C GLU A 333 0.20 -24.68 -8.65
N ALA A 334 0.26 -23.50 -8.02
CA ALA A 334 -0.62 -22.38 -8.33
C ALA A 334 -0.17 -21.68 -9.63
N LEU A 335 -1.03 -21.67 -10.66
CA LEU A 335 -0.77 -21.12 -11.98
C LEU A 335 -1.32 -19.70 -12.14
N PHE A 336 -2.61 -19.51 -11.85
CA PHE A 336 -3.31 -18.23 -11.98
C PHE A 336 -4.08 -17.91 -10.73
N HIS A 337 -4.11 -16.64 -10.36
CA HIS A 337 -4.99 -16.11 -9.34
C HIS A 337 -6.06 -15.27 -10.01
N ILE A 338 -7.31 -15.69 -9.92
CA ILE A 338 -8.45 -15.00 -10.55
C ILE A 338 -9.32 -14.37 -9.45
N ALA A 339 -9.64 -13.09 -9.62
CA ALA A 339 -10.62 -12.38 -8.81
C ALA A 339 -11.97 -12.43 -9.51
N GLU A 340 -13.02 -12.93 -8.82
CA GLU A 340 -14.36 -13.02 -9.35
C GLU A 340 -14.96 -11.63 -9.55
N VAL A 341 -15.51 -11.37 -10.75
CA VAL A 341 -16.20 -10.14 -11.11
C VAL A 341 -17.50 -10.50 -11.80
N SER A 342 -18.61 -9.88 -11.38
CA SER A 342 -19.95 -10.21 -11.91
C SER A 342 -20.31 -9.48 -13.20
N GLU A 343 -19.77 -8.29 -13.43
CA GLU A 343 -20.12 -7.43 -14.57
C GLU A 343 -18.88 -7.19 -15.44
N LEU A 344 -18.64 -8.10 -16.38
CA LEU A 344 -17.39 -8.15 -17.17
C LEU A 344 -17.24 -6.93 -18.09
N GLU A 345 -18.30 -6.47 -18.75
CA GLU A 345 -18.26 -5.31 -19.64
C GLU A 345 -17.94 -4.00 -18.90
N GLU A 346 -18.46 -3.84 -17.68
CA GLU A 346 -18.15 -2.69 -16.83
C GLU A 346 -16.72 -2.78 -16.30
N ALA A 347 -16.27 -4.00 -16.01
CA ALA A 347 -14.90 -4.27 -15.60
C ALA A 347 -13.90 -3.88 -16.68
N GLU A 348 -14.13 -4.26 -17.96
CA GLU A 348 -13.29 -3.93 -19.10
C GLU A 348 -13.16 -2.42 -19.28
N LYS A 349 -14.28 -1.70 -19.33
CA LYS A 349 -14.30 -0.23 -19.43
C LYS A 349 -13.53 0.45 -18.28
N THR A 350 -13.66 -0.10 -17.07
CA THR A 350 -12.96 0.44 -15.90
C THR A 350 -11.45 0.22 -15.99
N LEU A 351 -11.00 -0.96 -16.43
CA LEU A 351 -9.58 -1.26 -16.59
C LEU A 351 -8.94 -0.42 -17.68
N ASP A 352 -9.60 -0.25 -18.83
CA ASP A 352 -9.13 0.60 -19.93
C ASP A 352 -8.98 2.05 -19.47
N ALA A 353 -9.98 2.59 -18.79
CA ALA A 353 -9.94 3.94 -18.28
C ALA A 353 -8.84 4.17 -17.22
N ILE A 354 -8.53 3.14 -16.40
CA ILE A 354 -7.40 3.21 -15.45
C ILE A 354 -6.07 3.15 -16.19
N SER A 355 -5.95 2.32 -17.21
CA SER A 355 -4.73 2.24 -18.04
C SER A 355 -4.44 3.58 -18.69
N ASP A 356 -5.43 4.19 -19.34
CA ASP A 356 -5.33 5.50 -19.95
C ASP A 356 -4.96 6.59 -18.93
N GLU A 357 -5.52 6.53 -17.71
CA GLU A 357 -5.18 7.48 -16.64
C GLU A 357 -3.73 7.34 -16.19
N VAL A 358 -3.21 6.10 -16.12
CA VAL A 358 -1.81 5.83 -15.75
C VAL A 358 -0.87 6.31 -16.84
N ASP A 359 -1.15 6.02 -18.09
CA ASP A 359 -0.32 6.40 -19.25
C ASP A 359 -0.29 7.92 -19.45
N ASN A 360 -1.44 8.60 -19.28
CA ASN A 360 -1.54 10.06 -19.36
C ASN A 360 -0.96 10.78 -18.13
N ALA A 361 -0.89 10.13 -16.97
CA ALA A 361 -0.32 10.70 -15.74
C ALA A 361 1.22 10.60 -15.68
N MET A 362 1.86 9.98 -16.66
CA MET A 362 3.32 10.02 -16.80
C MET A 362 3.74 11.49 -17.06
N PRO A 363 4.29 12.22 -16.08
CA PRO A 363 4.84 13.54 -16.38
C PRO A 363 6.11 13.29 -17.20
N ALA A 364 6.22 13.99 -18.32
CA ALA A 364 7.48 14.21 -19.04
C ALA A 364 8.60 14.79 -18.14
N SER A 365 8.30 15.07 -16.87
CA SER A 365 9.20 15.68 -15.88
C SER A 365 9.96 14.70 -14.99
N LEU A 366 9.80 13.38 -15.13
CA LEU A 366 10.72 12.42 -14.51
C LEU A 366 11.89 12.03 -15.43
N GLY A 367 11.88 12.50 -16.67
CA GLY A 367 12.99 12.39 -17.64
C GLY A 367 13.91 13.61 -17.71
N GLY A 368 13.67 14.65 -16.94
CA GLY A 368 14.45 15.89 -16.91
C GLY A 368 15.37 15.95 -15.68
N ASP A 369 16.67 15.98 -15.91
CA ASP A 369 17.75 16.29 -14.97
C ASP A 369 18.19 15.19 -14.00
N TYR A 370 18.66 14.07 -14.50
CA TYR A 370 19.78 13.40 -13.85
C TYR A 370 21.09 13.99 -14.41
N GLY A 371 21.46 15.17 -13.93
CA GLY A 371 22.83 15.64 -14.04
C GLY A 371 23.73 14.61 -13.34
N VAL A 372 24.49 13.87 -14.14
CA VAL A 372 25.62 13.06 -13.66
C VAL A 372 26.62 14.03 -13.07
N VAL A 373 26.83 13.94 -11.75
CA VAL A 373 28.03 14.45 -11.09
C VAL A 373 28.74 13.28 -10.47
#